data_d3732db300d385326539a6efff8878fa
#
_entry.id   d3732db300d385326539a6efff8878fa
#
_cell.length_a   1.000
_cell.length_b   1.000
_cell.length_c   1.000
_cell.angle_alpha   90.00
_cell.angle_beta   90.00
_cell.angle_gamma   90.00
#
_symmetry.space_group_name_H-M   'P 1'
#
loop_
_entity.id
_entity.type
_entity.pdbx_description
1 polymer ?
#
loop_
_entity_poly.entity_id
_entity_poly.type
_entity_poly.pdbx_seq_one_letter_code
_entity_poly.pdbx_strand_id
1 'polypeptide(L)'
;NLSAANADVIFVRAIQSADGSWTFHVTVSHPDTGWEDYADGWDILTLDGTQLKIRKSDEFTRLLAHPHVDEQPFTRSQSDIIIPEEITQIIVRAHDLVDGYGGKEIVVDLEKDSGEGFEVERK
;
A
#
# COMPACT_ATOMS: atom_id res chain seq x y z
N ASN A 1 16.55 -19.54 -2.67
CA ASN A 1 16.23 -19.20 -2.51
C ASN A 1 16.06 -18.92 -2.27
N LEU A 2 16.58 -19.44 -2.64
CA LEU A 2 16.28 -19.12 -2.21
C LEU A 2 15.75 -18.24 -1.67
N SER A 3 15.44 -18.19 -1.50
CA SER A 3 14.86 -17.35 -1.36
C SER A 3 14.46 -16.16 -0.84
N ALA A 4 14.77 -15.16 -1.38
CA ALA A 4 14.20 -13.88 -1.04
C ALA A 4 12.73 -13.85 -1.42
N ALA A 5 11.88 -13.30 -0.54
CA ALA A 5 10.44 -13.19 -0.80
C ALA A 5 10.11 -11.74 -1.11
N ASN A 6 9.19 -11.52 -2.03
CA ASN A 6 8.66 -10.19 -2.32
C ASN A 6 7.75 -9.72 -1.19
N ALA A 7 7.59 -8.42 -1.05
CA ALA A 7 6.62 -7.86 -0.12
C ALA A 7 5.22 -7.96 -0.72
N ASP A 8 4.31 -8.55 0.02
CA ASP A 8 2.93 -8.80 -0.42
C ASP A 8 1.97 -7.85 0.29
N VAL A 9 1.00 -7.32 -0.45
CA VAL A 9 -0.14 -6.62 0.15
C VAL A 9 -1.20 -7.67 0.46
N ILE A 10 -1.56 -7.77 1.74
CA ILE A 10 -2.50 -8.78 2.21
C ILE A 10 -3.91 -8.23 2.29
N PHE A 11 -4.05 -6.97 2.73
CA PHE A 11 -5.36 -6.37 2.89
C PHE A 11 -5.25 -4.85 2.81
N VAL A 12 -6.30 -4.20 2.27
CA VAL A 12 -6.38 -2.76 2.15
C VAL A 12 -7.71 -2.28 2.70
N ARG A 13 -7.68 -1.31 3.60
CA ARG A 13 -8.88 -0.62 4.05
C ARG A 13 -8.77 0.83 3.64
N ALA A 14 -9.70 1.30 2.81
CA ALA A 14 -9.70 2.66 2.29
C ALA A 14 -10.88 3.43 2.91
N ILE A 15 -10.59 4.60 3.49
CA ILE A 15 -11.61 5.41 4.14
C ILE A 15 -11.57 6.81 3.54
N GLN A 16 -12.70 7.25 2.98
CA GLN A 16 -12.82 8.61 2.48
C GLN A 16 -13.41 9.50 3.56
N SER A 17 -12.71 10.59 3.86
CA SER A 17 -13.16 11.58 4.83
C SER A 17 -14.17 12.54 4.20
N ALA A 18 -14.84 13.32 5.05
CA ALA A 18 -15.87 14.27 4.60
C ALA A 18 -15.32 15.32 3.63
N ASP A 19 -14.01 15.64 3.72
CA ASP A 19 -13.38 16.62 2.82
C ASP A 19 -12.97 16.01 1.47
N GLY A 20 -13.23 14.72 1.27
CA GLY A 20 -12.92 14.03 0.03
C GLY A 20 -11.56 13.34 -0.01
N SER A 21 -10.68 13.63 0.95
CA SER A 21 -9.38 12.96 1.00
C SER A 21 -9.53 11.53 1.53
N TRP A 22 -8.52 10.71 1.26
CA TRP A 22 -8.54 9.30 1.63
C TRP A 22 -7.46 8.97 2.65
N THR A 23 -7.78 8.02 3.51
CA THR A 23 -6.81 7.35 4.39
C THR A 23 -6.80 5.88 4.01
N PHE A 24 -5.61 5.35 3.78
CA PHE A 24 -5.45 3.92 3.46
C PHE A 24 -4.70 3.24 4.60
N HIS A 25 -5.27 2.13 5.05
CA HIS A 25 -4.61 1.21 5.99
C HIS A 25 -4.21 0.00 5.17
N VAL A 26 -2.91 -0.23 5.04
CA VAL A 26 -2.39 -1.29 4.19
C VAL A 26 -1.66 -2.31 5.04
N THR A 27 -2.06 -3.57 4.92
CA THR A 27 -1.42 -4.68 5.61
C THR A 27 -0.43 -5.34 4.67
N VAL A 28 0.82 -5.40 5.10
CA VAL A 28 1.95 -5.89 4.31
C VAL A 28 2.54 -7.12 4.99
N SER A 29 2.92 -8.11 4.21
CA SER A 29 3.64 -9.28 4.68
C SER A 29 4.96 -9.41 3.92
N HIS A 30 6.05 -9.48 4.66
CA HIS A 30 7.38 -9.67 4.11
C HIS A 30 8.28 -10.21 5.24
N PRO A 31 9.09 -11.22 4.99
CA PRO A 31 9.97 -11.74 6.05
C PRO A 31 11.17 -10.80 6.26
N ASP A 32 10.91 -9.70 6.97
CA ASP A 32 11.96 -8.72 7.29
C ASP A 32 13.03 -9.38 8.14
N THR A 33 14.29 -9.23 7.75
CA THR A 33 15.40 -9.82 8.51
C THR A 33 16.21 -8.77 9.27
N GLY A 34 16.06 -7.51 8.92
CA GLY A 34 16.79 -6.41 9.51
C GLY A 34 16.91 -5.29 8.49
N TRP A 35 17.85 -4.39 8.70
CA TRP A 35 18.02 -3.24 7.82
C TRP A 35 18.51 -3.60 6.42
N GLU A 36 19.02 -4.81 6.22
CA GLU A 36 19.48 -5.26 4.90
C GLU A 36 18.34 -5.75 4.02
N ASP A 37 17.23 -6.19 4.60
CA ASP A 37 16.11 -6.72 3.84
C ASP A 37 14.82 -6.51 4.63
N TYR A 38 14.07 -5.47 4.25
CA TYR A 38 12.77 -5.19 4.87
C TYR A 38 11.85 -4.50 3.86
N ALA A 39 10.55 -4.58 4.13
CA ALA A 39 9.56 -3.85 3.35
C ALA A 39 9.69 -2.37 3.72
N ASP A 40 10.05 -1.53 2.75
CA ASP A 40 10.39 -0.14 3.00
C ASP A 40 9.37 0.86 2.47
N GLY A 41 8.32 0.40 1.82
CA GLY A 41 7.27 1.29 1.35
C GLY A 41 6.12 0.58 0.69
N TRP A 42 5.00 1.29 0.56
CA TRP A 42 3.91 0.83 -0.30
C TRP A 42 3.35 2.01 -1.08
N ASP A 43 2.75 1.68 -2.21
CA ASP A 43 2.24 2.66 -3.17
C ASP A 43 0.79 2.42 -3.50
N ILE A 44 0.11 3.52 -3.83
CA ILE A 44 -1.17 3.48 -4.50
C ILE A 44 -0.94 3.97 -5.93
N LEU A 45 -1.39 3.19 -6.90
CA LEU A 45 -1.24 3.51 -8.32
C LEU A 45 -2.60 3.63 -8.98
N THR A 46 -2.70 4.53 -9.95
CA THR A 46 -3.82 4.46 -10.89
C THR A 46 -3.58 3.28 -11.84
N LEU A 47 -4.60 2.91 -12.61
CA LEU A 47 -4.47 1.75 -13.50
C LEU A 47 -3.42 1.96 -14.60
N ASP A 48 -3.10 3.21 -14.94
CA ASP A 48 -2.05 3.50 -15.91
C ASP A 48 -0.64 3.54 -15.29
N GLY A 49 -0.54 3.22 -13.99
CA GLY A 49 0.74 3.15 -13.30
C GLY A 49 1.20 4.44 -12.65
N THR A 50 0.36 5.48 -12.63
CA THR A 50 0.72 6.73 -11.96
C THR A 50 0.69 6.55 -10.45
N GLN A 51 1.82 6.85 -9.80
CA GLN A 51 1.96 6.74 -8.36
C GLN A 51 1.31 7.95 -7.68
N LEU A 52 0.42 7.69 -6.72
CA LEU A 52 -0.22 8.76 -5.95
C LEU A 52 0.60 8.99 -4.69
N LYS A 53 1.09 10.21 -4.53
CA LYS A 53 1.99 10.55 -3.43
C LYS A 53 1.50 11.82 -2.73
N ILE A 54 1.87 11.96 -1.46
CA ILE A 54 1.52 13.14 -0.68
C ILE A 54 2.34 14.32 -1.16
N ARG A 55 3.64 14.12 -1.39
CA ARG A 55 4.54 15.13 -1.96
C ARG A 55 5.19 14.56 -3.20
N LYS A 56 5.41 15.43 -4.16
CA LYS A 56 6.03 15.02 -5.42
C LYS A 56 7.40 14.37 -5.22
N SER A 57 8.12 14.79 -4.18
CA SER A 57 9.47 14.29 -3.90
C SER A 57 9.48 12.99 -3.11
N ASP A 58 8.32 12.50 -2.63
CA ASP A 58 8.27 11.26 -1.89
C ASP A 58 8.58 10.07 -2.80
N GLU A 59 9.28 9.09 -2.26
CA GLU A 59 9.60 7.87 -3.01
C GLU A 59 8.38 6.95 -3.10
N PHE A 60 7.60 6.88 -2.03
CA PHE A 60 6.43 6.02 -1.92
C PHE A 60 5.21 6.82 -1.52
N THR A 61 4.02 6.24 -1.69
CA THR A 61 2.82 6.80 -1.08
C THR A 61 3.00 6.80 0.44
N ARG A 62 3.54 5.72 0.99
CA ARG A 62 3.84 5.59 2.40
C ARG A 62 5.22 4.95 2.59
N LEU A 63 6.14 5.68 3.18
CA LEU A 63 7.45 5.16 3.56
C LEU A 63 7.31 4.31 4.83
N LEU A 64 7.93 3.13 4.82
CA LEU A 64 8.02 2.27 6.00
C LEU A 64 9.43 2.43 6.55
N ALA A 65 9.53 3.03 7.72
CA ALA A 65 10.78 3.61 8.19
C ALA A 65 11.74 2.62 8.84
N HIS A 66 11.29 1.41 9.16
CA HIS A 66 12.15 0.44 9.86
C HIS A 66 11.66 -0.99 9.65
N PRO A 67 12.53 -1.98 9.89
CA PRO A 67 12.15 -3.40 9.77
C PRO A 67 11.12 -3.81 10.82
N HIS A 68 10.31 -4.82 10.47
CA HIS A 68 9.33 -5.45 11.36
C HIS A 68 9.66 -6.94 11.44
N VAL A 69 10.76 -7.26 12.13
CA VAL A 69 11.29 -8.63 12.17
C VAL A 69 10.35 -9.57 12.91
N ASP A 70 9.77 -9.11 14.01
CA ASP A 70 8.94 -9.94 14.87
C ASP A 70 7.44 -9.66 14.76
N GLU A 71 7.04 -8.79 13.85
CA GLU A 71 5.65 -8.39 13.69
C GLU A 71 5.25 -8.55 12.23
N GLN A 72 4.71 -9.72 11.88
CA GLN A 72 4.26 -9.99 10.51
C GLN A 72 2.94 -10.74 10.53
N PRO A 73 1.98 -10.35 9.69
CA PRO A 73 1.98 -9.13 8.88
C PRO A 73 1.79 -7.88 9.73
N PHE A 74 2.05 -6.74 9.15
CA PHE A 74 1.87 -5.48 9.87
C PHE A 74 1.06 -4.51 9.02
N THR A 75 0.38 -3.55 9.70
CA THR A 75 -0.48 -2.57 9.02
C THR A 75 0.03 -1.17 9.32
N ARG A 76 0.15 -0.36 8.27
CA ARG A 76 0.49 1.06 8.40
C ARG A 76 -0.43 1.87 7.52
N SER A 77 -0.69 3.09 7.92
CA SER A 77 -1.66 3.94 7.24
C SER A 77 -1.04 5.22 6.73
N GLN A 78 -1.70 5.81 5.75
CA GLN A 78 -1.37 7.12 5.21
C GLN A 78 -2.65 7.88 4.96
N SER A 79 -2.72 9.09 5.52
CA SER A 79 -3.86 10.01 5.34
C SER A 79 -3.54 11.04 4.27
N ASP A 80 -4.53 11.88 3.99
CA ASP A 80 -4.41 13.03 3.08
C ASP A 80 -4.08 12.65 1.65
N ILE A 81 -4.54 11.48 1.23
CA ILE A 81 -4.36 11.00 -0.13
C ILE A 81 -5.48 11.57 -0.98
N ILE A 82 -5.09 12.23 -2.09
CA ILE A 82 -6.05 12.81 -3.02
C ILE A 82 -6.15 11.89 -4.23
N ILE A 83 -7.34 11.36 -4.47
CA ILE A 83 -7.61 10.53 -5.64
C ILE A 83 -8.59 11.29 -6.52
N PRO A 84 -8.24 11.57 -7.78
CA PRO A 84 -9.17 12.26 -8.69
C PRO A 84 -10.52 11.54 -8.75
N GLU A 85 -11.59 12.30 -8.79
CA GLU A 85 -12.94 11.75 -8.69
C GLU A 85 -13.27 10.76 -9.82
N GLU A 86 -12.70 10.97 -10.99
CA GLU A 86 -12.91 10.07 -12.14
C GLU A 86 -12.19 8.74 -11.99
N ILE A 87 -11.25 8.61 -11.04
CA ILE A 87 -10.54 7.36 -10.79
C ILE A 87 -11.39 6.51 -9.85
N THR A 88 -11.84 5.35 -10.34
CA THR A 88 -12.68 4.45 -9.55
C THR A 88 -11.98 3.19 -9.10
N GLN A 89 -10.82 2.87 -9.70
CA GLN A 89 -10.03 1.71 -9.31
C GLN A 89 -8.58 2.12 -9.17
N ILE A 90 -7.93 1.58 -8.13
CA ILE A 90 -6.51 1.80 -7.90
C ILE A 90 -5.85 0.47 -7.55
N ILE A 91 -4.52 0.46 -7.60
CA ILE A 91 -3.71 -0.72 -7.26
C ILE A 91 -2.84 -0.36 -6.08
N VAL A 92 -2.78 -1.25 -5.09
CA VAL A 92 -1.87 -1.11 -3.95
C VAL A 92 -0.79 -2.16 -4.06
N ARG A 93 0.46 -1.72 -3.98
CA ARG A 93 1.64 -2.61 -4.07
C ARG A 93 2.64 -2.26 -2.98
N ALA A 94 3.48 -3.21 -2.61
CA ALA A 94 4.51 -3.02 -1.60
C ALA A 94 5.89 -3.24 -2.21
N HIS A 95 6.89 -2.64 -1.58
CA HIS A 95 8.28 -2.65 -2.04
C HIS A 95 9.17 -3.18 -0.92
N ASP A 96 10.22 -3.93 -1.25
CA ASP A 96 11.27 -4.28 -0.30
C ASP A 96 12.65 -3.94 -0.88
N LEU A 97 13.63 -3.85 0.00
CA LEU A 97 14.97 -3.37 -0.37
C LEU A 97 15.67 -4.28 -1.38
N VAL A 98 15.47 -5.58 -1.26
CA VAL A 98 16.24 -6.56 -2.04
C VAL A 98 15.57 -6.85 -3.38
N ASP A 99 14.26 -7.10 -3.36
CA ASP A 99 13.54 -7.56 -4.54
C ASP A 99 12.73 -6.48 -5.22
N GLY A 100 12.56 -5.33 -4.58
CA GLY A 100 11.78 -4.26 -5.16
C GLY A 100 10.29 -4.57 -5.13
N TYR A 101 9.64 -4.41 -6.26
CA TYR A 101 8.24 -4.78 -6.46
C TYR A 101 8.17 -6.20 -7.02
N GLY A 102 7.01 -6.81 -7.02
CA GLY A 102 6.82 -8.13 -7.59
C GLY A 102 5.99 -9.04 -6.73
N GLY A 103 5.64 -8.61 -5.52
CA GLY A 103 4.77 -9.38 -4.66
C GLY A 103 3.30 -9.22 -5.03
N LYS A 104 2.43 -9.74 -4.17
CA LYS A 104 0.99 -9.67 -4.37
C LYS A 104 0.52 -8.22 -4.28
N GLU A 105 -0.27 -7.80 -5.27
CA GLU A 105 -0.89 -6.49 -5.31
C GLU A 105 -2.40 -6.65 -5.15
N ILE A 106 -3.07 -5.61 -4.68
CA ILE A 106 -4.53 -5.62 -4.54
C ILE A 106 -5.11 -4.49 -5.36
N VAL A 107 -6.07 -4.84 -6.23
CA VAL A 107 -6.86 -3.86 -6.95
C VAL A 107 -8.05 -3.51 -6.07
N VAL A 108 -8.22 -2.22 -5.77
CA VAL A 108 -9.32 -1.73 -4.94
C VAL A 108 -10.31 -1.01 -5.85
N ASP A 109 -11.56 -1.46 -5.84
CA ASP A 109 -12.65 -0.79 -6.53
C ASP A 109 -13.29 0.17 -5.53
N LEU A 110 -13.06 1.46 -5.71
CA LEU A 110 -13.50 2.49 -4.76
C LEU A 110 -15.02 2.69 -4.77
N GLU A 111 -15.72 2.11 -5.74
CA GLU A 111 -17.18 2.20 -5.82
C GLU A 111 -17.88 1.05 -5.10
N LYS A 112 -17.12 0.06 -4.64
CA LYS A 112 -17.67 -1.07 -3.88
C LYS A 112 -17.34 -0.93 -2.40
N ASP A 113 -18.21 -1.46 -1.55
CA ASP A 113 -17.96 -1.45 -0.11
C ASP A 113 -16.87 -2.44 0.29
N SER A 114 -16.73 -3.51 -0.45
CA SER A 114 -15.72 -4.52 -0.18
C SER A 114 -15.49 -5.38 -1.40
N GLY A 115 -14.40 -6.12 -1.38
CA GLY A 115 -14.05 -7.08 -2.41
C GLY A 115 -12.92 -7.96 -1.91
N GLU A 116 -12.27 -8.64 -2.85
CA GLU A 116 -11.19 -9.54 -2.50
C GLU A 116 -9.99 -8.75 -1.98
N GLY A 117 -9.73 -8.87 -0.68
CA GLY A 117 -8.60 -8.22 -0.05
C GLY A 117 -8.80 -6.75 0.31
N PHE A 118 -10.01 -6.21 0.19
CA PHE A 118 -10.20 -4.81 0.51
C PHE A 118 -11.58 -4.48 1.10
N GLU A 119 -11.62 -3.37 1.81
CA GLU A 119 -12.85 -2.73 2.28
C GLU A 119 -12.77 -1.24 1.98
N VAL A 120 -13.91 -0.63 1.66
CA VAL A 120 -14.00 0.80 1.38
C VAL A 120 -15.11 1.39 2.24
N GLU A 121 -14.81 2.51 2.91
CA GLU A 121 -15.76 3.20 3.76
C GLU A 121 -15.76 4.68 3.37
N ARG A 122 -16.95 5.28 3.31
CA ARG A 122 -17.08 6.71 3.03
C ARG A 122 -17.79 7.39 4.17
N LYS A 123 -17.31 8.56 4.53
CA LYS A 123 -17.91 9.36 5.60
C LYS A 123 -18.68 10.55 5.07
#